data_43b3d82c50f1ece77d70d37a729141a8
#
_entry.id   43b3d82c50f1ece77d70d37a729141a8
#
_cell.length_a   1.000
_cell.length_b   1.000
_cell.length_c   1.000
_cell.angle_alpha   90.00
_cell.angle_beta   90.00
_cell.angle_gamma   90.00
#
_symmetry.space_group_name_H-M   'P 1'
#
loop_
_entity.id
_entity.type
_entity.pdbx_description
1 polymer ?
#
loop_
_entity_poly.entity_id
_entity_poly.type
_entity_poly.pdbx_seq_one_letter_code
_entity_poly.pdbx_strand_id
1 'polypeptide(L)'
;MKYINLAESIKNKKSLGEIAIIAEIKRLTPKLEKENGTKKDMRDAGVLAKLYKKAGAAGISLVTEKKYFGGQPEIDIPKILESVNLPLLIKDFIQEEQAANYFLDLVSKINKNYLRRISLLLITHHLQETQLKKLIKLINKKGALVLIEIMEKENLTVFKKIRPIPKLFNLNNKKIDNLEKGKNRLIINKTFVQDCRKIIKDSILISSSAHQSVNDVKKSIQSGADAILAGSVFMQSKNPVKIIRNFVNAL
;
A
#
# COMPACT_ATOMS: atom_id res chain seq x y z
N MET A 1 1.55 5.09 -24.17
CA MET A 1 0.58 4.53 -23.21
C MET A 1 0.48 5.49 -22.03
N LYS A 2 -0.73 5.92 -21.63
CA LYS A 2 -0.91 6.84 -20.49
C LYS A 2 -0.89 6.02 -19.19
N TYR A 3 0.13 6.20 -18.37
CA TYR A 3 0.19 5.55 -17.05
C TYR A 3 -0.76 6.24 -16.07
N ILE A 4 -1.46 5.46 -15.26
CA ILE A 4 -2.36 5.94 -14.21
C ILE A 4 -1.70 5.76 -12.83
N ASN A 5 -1.99 6.67 -11.91
CA ASN A 5 -1.54 6.55 -10.54
C ASN A 5 -2.51 5.71 -9.68
N LEU A 6 -2.11 5.42 -8.44
CA LEU A 6 -2.90 4.56 -7.56
C LEU A 6 -4.29 5.15 -7.25
N ALA A 7 -4.38 6.47 -7.08
CA ALA A 7 -5.67 7.13 -6.82
C ALA A 7 -6.62 7.00 -8.02
N GLU A 8 -6.12 7.20 -9.24
CA GLU A 8 -6.89 7.02 -10.47
C GLU A 8 -7.34 5.56 -10.63
N SER A 9 -6.45 4.59 -10.36
CA SER A 9 -6.77 3.16 -10.45
C SER A 9 -7.87 2.74 -9.47
N ILE A 10 -7.80 3.21 -8.22
CA ILE A 10 -8.83 2.93 -7.21
C ILE A 10 -10.19 3.50 -7.65
N LYS A 11 -10.22 4.75 -8.12
CA LYS A 11 -11.46 5.38 -8.62
C LYS A 11 -12.07 4.61 -9.79
N ASN A 12 -11.22 4.15 -10.73
CA ASN A 12 -11.67 3.36 -11.87
C ASN A 12 -12.31 2.03 -11.43
N LYS A 13 -11.74 1.34 -10.44
CA LYS A 13 -12.34 0.12 -9.88
C LYS A 13 -13.71 0.39 -9.25
N LYS A 14 -13.81 1.43 -8.44
CA LYS A 14 -15.07 1.84 -7.82
C LYS A 14 -16.16 2.18 -8.84
N SER A 15 -15.81 2.85 -9.95
CA SER A 15 -16.78 3.18 -11.02
C SER A 15 -17.29 1.97 -11.77
N LEU A 16 -16.58 0.82 -11.70
CA LEU A 16 -17.01 -0.47 -12.23
C LEU A 16 -17.81 -1.32 -11.23
N GLY A 17 -18.08 -0.79 -10.01
CA GLY A 17 -18.71 -1.56 -8.95
C GLY A 17 -17.80 -2.62 -8.31
N GLU A 18 -16.49 -2.54 -8.53
CA GLU A 18 -15.50 -3.48 -8.00
C GLU A 18 -14.80 -2.91 -6.76
N ILE A 19 -14.44 -3.79 -5.82
CA ILE A 19 -13.57 -3.39 -4.72
C ILE A 19 -12.14 -3.25 -5.22
N ALA A 20 -11.54 -2.08 -4.99
CA ALA A 20 -10.15 -1.83 -5.34
C ALA A 20 -9.21 -2.60 -4.38
N ILE A 21 -8.54 -3.63 -4.88
CA ILE A 21 -7.57 -4.45 -4.14
C ILE A 21 -6.15 -4.05 -4.53
N ILE A 22 -5.35 -3.64 -3.56
CA ILE A 22 -3.91 -3.45 -3.69
C ILE A 22 -3.24 -4.73 -3.18
N ALA A 23 -2.66 -5.51 -4.09
CA ALA A 23 -2.09 -6.80 -3.74
C ALA A 23 -0.61 -6.66 -3.39
N GLU A 24 -0.26 -7.04 -2.15
CA GLU A 24 1.10 -6.87 -1.63
C GLU A 24 1.99 -8.07 -1.94
N ILE A 25 3.20 -7.75 -2.36
CA ILE A 25 4.34 -8.68 -2.51
C ILE A 25 5.33 -8.35 -1.38
N LYS A 26 5.71 -9.35 -0.58
CA LYS A 26 6.74 -9.25 0.44
C LYS A 26 7.50 -10.57 0.58
N ARG A 27 8.79 -10.50 0.85
CA ARG A 27 9.67 -11.66 0.87
C ARG A 27 9.61 -12.46 2.17
N LEU A 28 9.45 -11.78 3.29
CA LEU A 28 9.34 -12.37 4.63
C LEU A 28 8.11 -11.84 5.35
N THR A 29 7.56 -12.63 6.24
CA THR A 29 6.49 -12.22 7.15
C THR A 29 6.93 -12.54 8.58
N PRO A 30 7.39 -11.55 9.35
CA PRO A 30 7.99 -11.77 10.67
C PRO A 30 7.11 -12.56 11.65
N LYS A 31 5.79 -12.46 11.50
CA LYS A 31 4.85 -13.25 12.31
C LYS A 31 4.96 -14.75 12.06
N LEU A 32 5.25 -15.17 10.83
CA LEU A 32 5.28 -16.57 10.42
C LEU A 32 6.63 -17.24 10.70
N GLU A 33 7.67 -16.45 10.98
CA GLU A 33 8.99 -16.98 11.33
C GLU A 33 8.94 -17.90 12.55
N LYS A 34 8.09 -17.56 13.52
CA LYS A 34 7.96 -18.34 14.76
C LYS A 34 7.18 -19.65 14.59
N GLU A 35 6.30 -19.73 13.59
CA GLU A 35 5.37 -20.85 13.43
C GLU A 35 5.88 -21.95 12.50
N ASN A 36 6.70 -21.64 11.47
CA ASN A 36 7.03 -22.59 10.38
C ASN A 36 8.48 -22.54 9.90
N GLY A 37 9.38 -21.88 10.60
CA GLY A 37 10.73 -21.59 10.07
C GLY A 37 10.68 -20.59 8.92
N THR A 38 11.72 -19.77 8.80
CA THR A 38 11.76 -18.64 7.88
C THR A 38 11.95 -19.09 6.43
N LYS A 39 10.89 -19.33 5.69
CA LYS A 39 11.01 -19.44 4.23
C LYS A 39 10.79 -18.09 3.58
N LYS A 40 11.88 -17.53 3.02
CA LYS A 40 11.80 -16.37 2.15
C LYS A 40 11.01 -16.74 0.89
N ASP A 41 10.02 -15.93 0.52
CA ASP A 41 9.30 -16.12 -0.74
C ASP A 41 10.19 -15.71 -1.92
N MET A 42 10.62 -16.69 -2.68
CA MET A 42 11.53 -16.54 -3.82
C MET A 42 10.81 -16.44 -5.17
N ARG A 43 9.46 -16.44 -5.19
CA ARG A 43 8.71 -16.30 -6.43
C ARG A 43 9.08 -14.99 -7.13
N ASP A 44 9.13 -15.04 -8.45
CA ASP A 44 9.45 -13.85 -9.26
C ASP A 44 8.37 -12.77 -9.09
N ALA A 45 8.80 -11.54 -8.74
CA ALA A 45 7.90 -10.43 -8.47
C ALA A 45 7.11 -9.98 -9.71
N GLY A 46 7.71 -10.07 -10.89
CA GLY A 46 7.04 -9.77 -12.17
C GLY A 46 5.96 -10.81 -12.51
N VAL A 47 6.23 -12.09 -12.24
CA VAL A 47 5.23 -13.16 -12.40
C VAL A 47 4.08 -12.97 -11.43
N LEU A 48 4.34 -12.69 -10.16
CA LEU A 48 3.30 -12.39 -9.17
C LEU A 48 2.46 -11.17 -9.59
N ALA A 49 3.11 -10.09 -10.06
CA ALA A 49 2.42 -8.90 -10.54
C ALA A 49 1.47 -9.20 -11.72
N LYS A 50 1.91 -10.04 -12.68
CA LYS A 50 1.04 -10.50 -13.79
C LYS A 50 -0.17 -11.28 -13.29
N LEU A 51 0.03 -12.20 -12.33
CA LEU A 51 -1.06 -12.97 -11.72
C LEU A 51 -2.06 -12.05 -10.99
N TYR A 52 -1.57 -11.08 -10.22
CA TYR A 52 -2.40 -10.15 -9.47
C TYR A 52 -3.18 -9.21 -10.41
N LYS A 53 -2.54 -8.74 -11.50
CA LYS A 53 -3.24 -7.99 -12.56
C LYS A 53 -4.35 -8.83 -13.20
N LYS A 54 -4.08 -10.09 -13.58
CA LYS A 54 -5.07 -11.03 -14.13
C LYS A 54 -6.22 -11.30 -13.17
N ALA A 55 -5.98 -11.22 -11.88
CA ALA A 55 -6.99 -11.38 -10.83
C ALA A 55 -7.85 -10.11 -10.60
N GLY A 56 -7.52 -8.98 -11.24
CA GLY A 56 -8.27 -7.73 -11.13
C GLY A 56 -7.74 -6.75 -10.07
N ALA A 57 -6.52 -6.93 -9.56
CA ALA A 57 -5.92 -5.98 -8.63
C ALA A 57 -5.88 -4.55 -9.20
N ALA A 58 -6.13 -3.56 -8.37
CA ALA A 58 -6.05 -2.14 -8.69
C ALA A 58 -4.60 -1.61 -8.67
N GLY A 59 -3.72 -2.25 -7.93
CA GLY A 59 -2.31 -1.90 -7.81
C GLY A 59 -1.51 -3.00 -7.14
N ILE A 60 -0.19 -2.86 -7.23
CA ILE A 60 0.77 -3.72 -6.52
C ILE A 60 1.34 -2.92 -5.37
N SER A 61 1.47 -3.54 -4.20
CA SER A 61 2.29 -3.06 -3.10
C SER A 61 3.55 -3.92 -3.00
N LEU A 62 4.71 -3.33 -2.89
CA LEU A 62 5.97 -4.04 -2.70
C LEU A 62 6.62 -3.59 -1.39
N VAL A 63 6.86 -4.54 -0.48
CA VAL A 63 7.66 -4.29 0.72
C VAL A 63 9.13 -4.41 0.36
N THR A 64 9.85 -3.29 0.48
CA THR A 64 11.25 -3.15 0.06
C THR A 64 12.23 -3.17 1.22
N GLU A 65 11.74 -3.10 2.46
CA GLU A 65 12.56 -3.13 3.66
C GLU A 65 13.36 -4.45 3.73
N LYS A 66 14.69 -4.33 3.85
CA LYS A 66 15.63 -5.45 3.68
C LYS A 66 15.79 -6.31 4.94
N LYS A 67 15.88 -5.67 6.11
CA LYS A 67 16.29 -6.31 7.36
C LYS A 67 15.23 -7.28 7.90
N TYR A 68 13.99 -6.83 7.99
CA TYR A 68 12.89 -7.60 8.61
C TYR A 68 11.98 -8.28 7.60
N PHE A 69 11.85 -7.70 6.41
CA PHE A 69 10.94 -8.20 5.37
C PHE A 69 11.66 -8.80 4.16
N GLY A 70 13.00 -8.80 4.18
CA GLY A 70 13.83 -9.42 3.15
C GLY A 70 13.71 -8.80 1.76
N GLY A 71 13.33 -7.53 1.67
CA GLY A 71 13.10 -6.81 0.44
C GLY A 71 14.31 -6.79 -0.51
N GLN A 72 14.06 -6.75 -1.80
CA GLN A 72 15.07 -6.71 -2.86
C GLN A 72 14.67 -5.65 -3.91
N PRO A 73 14.65 -4.35 -3.53
CA PRO A 73 14.10 -3.28 -4.38
C PRO A 73 14.78 -3.21 -5.74
N GLU A 74 16.09 -3.40 -5.82
CA GLU A 74 16.87 -3.32 -7.06
C GLU A 74 16.50 -4.42 -8.08
N ILE A 75 15.94 -5.54 -7.59
CA ILE A 75 15.49 -6.67 -8.40
C ILE A 75 14.00 -6.60 -8.66
N ASP A 76 13.21 -6.37 -7.61
CA ASP A 76 11.76 -6.53 -7.67
C ASP A 76 11.04 -5.34 -8.32
N ILE A 77 11.53 -4.10 -8.12
CA ILE A 77 10.93 -2.91 -8.73
C ILE A 77 11.01 -2.97 -10.26
N PRO A 78 12.17 -3.19 -10.91
CA PRO A 78 12.25 -3.34 -12.34
C PRO A 78 11.33 -4.44 -12.87
N LYS A 79 11.38 -5.64 -12.28
CA LYS A 79 10.56 -6.77 -12.69
C LYS A 79 9.07 -6.48 -12.68
N ILE A 80 8.57 -5.79 -11.64
CA ILE A 80 7.15 -5.41 -11.56
C ILE A 80 6.81 -4.36 -12.62
N LEU A 81 7.60 -3.28 -12.71
CA LEU A 81 7.31 -2.16 -13.60
C LEU A 81 7.34 -2.52 -15.08
N GLU A 82 8.20 -3.45 -15.48
CA GLU A 82 8.30 -3.98 -16.84
C GLU A 82 7.22 -5.03 -17.15
N SER A 83 6.76 -5.76 -16.14
CA SER A 83 5.79 -6.85 -16.32
C SER A 83 4.34 -6.39 -16.45
N VAL A 84 3.97 -5.30 -15.77
CA VAL A 84 2.58 -4.80 -15.72
C VAL A 84 2.52 -3.28 -15.77
N ASN A 85 1.37 -2.74 -16.19
CA ASN A 85 1.11 -1.29 -16.18
C ASN A 85 0.33 -0.81 -14.94
N LEU A 86 0.19 -1.66 -13.91
CA LEU A 86 -0.47 -1.29 -12.65
C LEU A 86 0.37 -0.26 -11.87
N PRO A 87 -0.27 0.61 -11.06
CA PRO A 87 0.44 1.43 -10.08
C PRO A 87 1.21 0.56 -9.08
N LEU A 88 2.37 1.06 -8.65
CA LEU A 88 3.22 0.42 -7.65
C LEU A 88 3.33 1.30 -6.41
N LEU A 89 2.94 0.75 -5.26
CA LEU A 89 3.21 1.30 -3.94
C LEU A 89 4.50 0.67 -3.41
N ILE A 90 5.49 1.49 -3.11
CA ILE A 90 6.75 1.09 -2.47
C ILE A 90 6.60 1.31 -0.97
N LYS A 91 6.76 0.24 -0.18
CA LYS A 91 6.66 0.24 1.27
C LYS A 91 8.03 0.02 1.91
N ASP A 92 8.54 1.08 2.51
CA ASP A 92 9.76 1.09 3.30
C ASP A 92 9.64 2.09 4.46
N PHE A 93 10.58 2.09 5.39
CA PHE A 93 10.68 3.08 6.46
C PHE A 93 11.37 4.37 5.95
N ILE A 94 10.64 5.14 5.13
CA ILE A 94 11.15 6.38 4.53
C ILE A 94 11.04 7.51 5.56
N GLN A 95 12.17 7.93 6.14
CA GLN A 95 12.24 8.99 7.14
C GLN A 95 12.99 10.23 6.65
N GLU A 96 13.79 10.10 5.59
CA GLU A 96 14.66 11.15 5.06
C GLU A 96 14.52 11.29 3.54
N GLU A 97 14.87 12.48 3.04
CA GLU A 97 14.81 12.79 1.60
C GLU A 97 15.73 11.86 0.78
N GLN A 98 16.87 11.43 1.35
CA GLN A 98 17.78 10.51 0.70
C GLN A 98 17.11 9.15 0.42
N ALA A 99 16.35 8.59 1.37
CA ALA A 99 15.63 7.35 1.20
C ALA A 99 14.53 7.47 0.13
N ALA A 100 13.80 8.60 0.12
CA ALA A 100 12.80 8.86 -0.91
C ALA A 100 13.44 8.98 -2.31
N ASN A 101 14.53 9.76 -2.42
CA ASN A 101 15.25 9.93 -3.67
C ASN A 101 15.82 8.61 -4.20
N TYR A 102 16.34 7.74 -3.34
CA TYR A 102 16.83 6.43 -3.75
C TYR A 102 15.79 5.64 -4.56
N PHE A 103 14.53 5.54 -4.08
CA PHE A 103 13.48 4.84 -4.80
C PHE A 103 13.04 5.57 -6.07
N LEU A 104 12.91 6.90 -6.01
CA LEU A 104 12.51 7.70 -7.16
C LEU A 104 13.55 7.64 -8.28
N ASP A 105 14.84 7.68 -7.95
CA ASP A 105 15.94 7.60 -8.89
C ASP A 105 16.06 6.18 -9.47
N LEU A 106 15.87 5.12 -8.65
CA LEU A 106 15.82 3.75 -9.13
C LEU A 106 14.74 3.57 -10.21
N VAL A 107 13.55 4.09 -9.97
CA VAL A 107 12.44 4.06 -10.95
C VAL A 107 12.75 4.89 -12.18
N SER A 108 13.31 6.10 -11.99
CA SER A 108 13.65 7.02 -13.08
C SER A 108 14.70 6.46 -14.03
N LYS A 109 15.66 5.68 -13.53
CA LYS A 109 16.69 4.99 -14.33
C LYS A 109 16.08 3.94 -15.27
N ILE A 110 14.95 3.30 -14.88
CA ILE A 110 14.23 2.37 -15.74
C ILE A 110 13.46 3.16 -16.80
N ASN A 111 12.59 4.05 -16.37
CA ASN A 111 11.83 4.96 -17.23
C ASN A 111 11.24 6.10 -16.38
N LYS A 112 11.60 7.34 -16.69
CA LYS A 112 11.12 8.53 -15.98
C LYS A 112 9.58 8.64 -15.94
N ASN A 113 8.90 8.19 -16.97
CA ASN A 113 7.43 8.20 -17.03
C ASN A 113 6.78 7.25 -16.02
N TYR A 114 7.52 6.29 -15.49
CA TYR A 114 7.02 5.37 -14.46
C TYR A 114 6.80 6.05 -13.11
N LEU A 115 7.42 7.20 -12.84
CA LEU A 115 7.19 7.96 -11.61
C LEU A 115 5.72 8.27 -11.37
N ARG A 116 4.94 8.51 -12.44
CA ARG A 116 3.49 8.73 -12.34
C ARG A 116 2.74 7.53 -11.72
N ARG A 117 3.28 6.31 -11.87
CA ARG A 117 2.68 5.07 -11.34
C ARG A 117 3.09 4.80 -9.89
N ILE A 118 4.07 5.55 -9.37
CA ILE A 118 4.67 5.28 -8.07
C ILE A 118 3.91 5.99 -6.96
N SER A 119 3.75 5.28 -5.85
CA SER A 119 3.42 5.86 -4.55
C SER A 119 4.46 5.42 -3.53
N LEU A 120 4.90 6.33 -2.66
CA LEU A 120 5.79 6.01 -1.54
C LEU A 120 5.01 6.07 -0.24
N LEU A 121 5.23 5.08 0.64
CA LEU A 121 4.63 5.03 1.97
C LEU A 121 5.36 6.01 2.91
N LEU A 122 4.60 6.85 3.62
CA LEU A 122 5.09 7.67 4.72
C LEU A 122 4.30 7.33 5.98
N ILE A 123 5.00 6.85 7.02
CA ILE A 123 4.40 6.44 8.29
C ILE A 123 4.44 7.63 9.25
N THR A 124 3.29 8.20 9.58
CA THR A 124 3.20 9.44 10.37
C THR A 124 3.82 9.30 11.76
N HIS A 125 3.71 8.14 12.38
CA HIS A 125 4.26 7.89 13.71
C HIS A 125 5.80 8.02 13.76
N HIS A 126 6.47 7.79 12.64
CA HIS A 126 7.94 7.83 12.54
C HIS A 126 8.49 9.19 12.05
N LEU A 127 7.61 10.19 11.81
CA LEU A 127 8.01 11.44 11.16
C LEU A 127 7.59 12.66 11.98
N GLN A 128 8.53 13.59 12.15
CA GLN A 128 8.20 14.94 12.61
C GLN A 128 7.42 15.72 11.54
N GLU A 129 6.58 16.67 11.94
CA GLU A 129 5.75 17.47 11.01
C GLU A 129 6.58 18.12 9.88
N THR A 130 7.75 18.65 10.21
CA THR A 130 8.67 19.29 9.26
C THR A 130 9.23 18.31 8.23
N GLN A 131 9.63 17.10 8.67
CA GLN A 131 10.11 16.02 7.79
C GLN A 131 8.98 15.56 6.87
N LEU A 132 7.79 15.32 7.42
CA LEU A 132 6.61 14.90 6.64
C LEU A 132 6.28 15.91 5.53
N LYS A 133 6.25 17.21 5.84
CA LYS A 133 6.02 18.28 4.84
C LYS A 133 7.07 18.29 3.73
N LYS A 134 8.36 18.16 4.09
CA LYS A 134 9.46 18.11 3.12
C LYS A 134 9.34 16.90 2.20
N LEU A 135 9.11 15.70 2.75
CA LEU A 135 8.95 14.47 1.98
C LEU A 135 7.74 14.52 1.04
N ILE A 136 6.58 14.99 1.51
CA ILE A 136 5.39 15.16 0.66
C ILE A 136 5.71 16.09 -0.52
N LYS A 137 6.35 17.24 -0.27
CA LYS A 137 6.72 18.20 -1.32
C LYS A 137 7.70 17.60 -2.32
N LEU A 138 8.74 16.91 -1.84
CA LEU A 138 9.76 16.25 -2.67
C LEU A 138 9.14 15.22 -3.60
N ILE A 139 8.38 14.27 -3.04
CA ILE A 139 7.80 13.15 -3.78
C ILE A 139 6.82 13.65 -4.84
N ASN A 140 5.93 14.59 -4.46
CA ASN A 140 4.97 15.18 -5.40
C ASN A 140 5.67 15.97 -6.53
N LYS A 141 6.73 16.72 -6.23
CA LYS A 141 7.52 17.46 -7.22
C LYS A 141 8.15 16.53 -8.26
N LYS A 142 8.53 15.32 -7.88
CA LYS A 142 9.07 14.29 -8.79
C LYS A 142 7.98 13.57 -9.60
N GLY A 143 6.69 13.84 -9.35
CA GLY A 143 5.56 13.27 -10.09
C GLY A 143 5.00 11.96 -9.52
N ALA A 144 5.52 11.50 -8.38
CA ALA A 144 4.97 10.37 -7.63
C ALA A 144 3.92 10.82 -6.61
N LEU A 145 3.16 9.89 -6.04
CA LEU A 145 2.23 10.15 -4.94
C LEU A 145 2.82 9.72 -3.60
N VAL A 146 2.27 10.28 -2.53
CA VAL A 146 2.47 9.78 -1.17
C VAL A 146 1.24 8.98 -0.72
N LEU A 147 1.47 7.86 -0.05
CA LEU A 147 0.48 7.17 0.77
C LEU A 147 0.82 7.42 2.23
N ILE A 148 -0.07 8.10 2.94
CA ILE A 148 0.11 8.43 4.35
C ILE A 148 -0.45 7.31 5.21
N GLU A 149 0.40 6.63 5.97
CA GLU A 149 -0.06 5.63 6.94
C GLU A 149 -0.41 6.29 8.28
N ILE A 150 -1.60 5.97 8.76
CA ILE A 150 -2.14 6.38 10.06
C ILE A 150 -2.50 5.12 10.86
N MET A 151 -2.30 5.16 12.16
CA MET A 151 -2.71 4.09 13.09
C MET A 151 -3.74 4.60 14.11
N GLU A 152 -3.69 5.90 14.42
CA GLU A 152 -4.49 6.55 15.43
C GLU A 152 -5.01 7.90 14.92
N LYS A 153 -6.11 8.41 15.47
CA LYS A 153 -6.73 9.68 15.04
C LYS A 153 -5.79 10.87 15.23
N GLU A 154 -4.97 10.83 16.26
CA GLU A 154 -3.99 11.87 16.61
C GLU A 154 -3.02 12.12 15.47
N ASN A 155 -2.65 11.08 14.73
CA ASN A 155 -1.79 11.18 13.55
C ASN A 155 -2.38 12.06 12.43
N LEU A 156 -3.70 12.27 12.43
CA LEU A 156 -4.36 13.10 11.42
C LEU A 156 -4.27 14.60 11.69
N THR A 157 -3.99 15.02 12.93
CA THR A 157 -4.04 16.44 13.32
C THR A 157 -3.06 17.30 12.51
N VAL A 158 -1.90 16.76 12.15
CA VAL A 158 -0.89 17.44 11.32
C VAL A 158 -1.45 17.87 9.96
N PHE A 159 -2.41 17.09 9.40
CA PHE A 159 -2.98 17.37 8.08
C PHE A 159 -4.00 18.51 8.09
N LYS A 160 -4.40 19.03 9.25
CA LYS A 160 -5.14 20.29 9.34
C LYS A 160 -4.32 21.46 8.77
N LYS A 161 -2.98 21.38 8.83
CA LYS A 161 -2.03 22.43 8.40
C LYS A 161 -1.30 22.14 7.09
N ILE A 162 -1.43 20.93 6.51
CA ILE A 162 -0.76 20.55 5.25
C ILE A 162 -1.69 20.84 4.07
N ARG A 163 -1.19 21.61 3.09
CA ARG A 163 -1.91 21.90 1.84
C ARG A 163 -0.96 21.75 0.63
N PRO A 164 -1.42 21.15 -0.47
CA PRO A 164 -2.68 20.39 -0.58
C PRO A 164 -2.66 19.14 0.29
N ILE A 165 -3.86 18.69 0.72
CA ILE A 165 -3.99 17.43 1.47
C ILE A 165 -3.56 16.26 0.56
N PRO A 166 -2.75 15.30 1.05
CA PRO A 166 -2.40 14.09 0.30
C PRO A 166 -3.63 13.33 -0.22
N LYS A 167 -3.52 12.76 -1.42
CA LYS A 167 -4.64 12.06 -2.07
C LYS A 167 -4.94 10.68 -1.50
N LEU A 168 -3.95 10.06 -0.83
CA LEU A 168 -4.03 8.68 -0.35
C LEU A 168 -3.67 8.61 1.13
N PHE A 169 -4.54 7.98 1.90
CA PHE A 169 -4.35 7.63 3.30
C PHE A 169 -4.55 6.13 3.50
N ASN A 170 -3.78 5.55 4.40
CA ASN A 170 -3.85 4.14 4.76
C ASN A 170 -4.08 4.01 6.27
N LEU A 171 -5.15 3.33 6.66
CA LEU A 171 -5.32 2.85 8.02
C LEU A 171 -4.73 1.45 8.13
N ASN A 172 -3.62 1.32 8.87
CA ASN A 172 -3.04 0.03 9.16
C ASN A 172 -3.73 -0.61 10.37
N ASN A 173 -4.40 -1.76 10.16
CA ASN A 173 -5.06 -2.52 11.22
C ASN A 173 -4.08 -3.26 12.15
N LYS A 174 -2.78 -3.17 11.91
CA LYS A 174 -1.72 -3.73 12.73
C LYS A 174 -0.71 -2.67 13.12
N LYS A 175 -0.14 -2.80 14.32
CA LYS A 175 0.96 -1.94 14.74
C LYS A 175 2.25 -2.35 14.04
N ILE A 176 2.89 -1.41 13.35
CA ILE A 176 4.16 -1.65 12.66
C ILE A 176 5.33 -1.75 13.63
N ASP A 177 5.27 -1.09 14.78
CA ASP A 177 6.33 -1.08 15.79
C ASP A 177 6.67 -2.49 16.30
N ASN A 178 5.72 -3.41 16.25
CA ASN A 178 5.93 -4.83 16.56
C ASN A 178 6.07 -5.72 15.31
N LEU A 179 6.42 -5.13 14.16
CA LEU A 179 6.58 -5.82 12.87
C LEU A 179 5.34 -6.62 12.47
N GLU A 180 4.15 -6.07 12.70
CA GLU A 180 2.85 -6.68 12.40
C GLU A 180 2.59 -8.03 13.11
N LYS A 181 3.31 -8.38 14.18
CA LYS A 181 3.16 -9.64 14.94
C LYS A 181 1.85 -9.74 15.75
N GLY A 182 1.10 -8.63 15.87
CA GLY A 182 -0.16 -8.58 16.61
C GLY A 182 -1.28 -9.46 16.02
N LYS A 183 -2.38 -9.58 16.80
CA LYS A 183 -3.57 -10.31 16.36
C LYS A 183 -4.18 -9.68 15.09
N ASN A 184 -4.76 -10.52 14.22
CA ASN A 184 -5.51 -10.06 13.05
C ASN A 184 -6.87 -9.50 13.53
N ARG A 185 -6.96 -8.20 13.70
CA ARG A 185 -8.18 -7.49 14.11
C ARG A 185 -8.35 -6.23 13.27
N LEU A 186 -9.51 -6.05 12.69
CA LEU A 186 -9.85 -4.80 12.03
C LEU A 186 -10.14 -3.74 13.09
N ILE A 187 -9.41 -2.63 13.05
CA ILE A 187 -9.65 -1.44 13.87
C ILE A 187 -10.50 -0.40 13.12
N ILE A 188 -10.60 -0.53 11.81
CA ILE A 188 -11.46 0.34 11.00
C ILE A 188 -12.92 0.13 11.37
N ASN A 189 -13.63 1.22 11.61
CA ASN A 189 -15.07 1.27 11.88
C ASN A 189 -15.66 2.60 11.40
N LYS A 190 -16.99 2.70 11.35
CA LYS A 190 -17.70 3.89 10.85
C LYS A 190 -17.31 5.17 11.58
N THR A 191 -17.23 5.13 12.90
CA THR A 191 -16.87 6.30 13.74
C THR A 191 -15.46 6.80 13.40
N PHE A 192 -14.48 5.88 13.32
CA PHE A 192 -13.12 6.24 12.95
C PHE A 192 -13.06 6.88 11.55
N VAL A 193 -13.75 6.28 10.58
CA VAL A 193 -13.79 6.82 9.22
C VAL A 193 -14.45 8.20 9.17
N GLN A 194 -15.56 8.41 9.88
CA GLN A 194 -16.21 9.73 9.98
C GLN A 194 -15.26 10.79 10.54
N ASP A 195 -14.50 10.47 11.57
CA ASP A 195 -13.50 11.39 12.12
C ASP A 195 -12.36 11.66 11.14
N CYS A 196 -11.89 10.63 10.42
CA CYS A 196 -10.91 10.81 9.35
C CYS A 196 -11.45 11.78 8.28
N ARG A 197 -12.68 11.59 7.81
CA ARG A 197 -13.29 12.40 6.74
C ARG A 197 -13.39 13.89 7.09
N LYS A 198 -13.52 14.27 8.36
CA LYS A 198 -13.47 15.68 8.79
C LYS A 198 -12.16 16.38 8.41
N ILE A 199 -11.07 15.61 8.26
CA ILE A 199 -9.71 16.12 7.97
C ILE A 199 -9.31 15.80 6.54
N ILE A 200 -9.39 14.53 6.13
CA ILE A 200 -8.91 14.08 4.81
C ILE A 200 -9.92 14.29 3.68
N LYS A 201 -11.16 14.67 4.01
CA LYS A 201 -12.25 14.96 3.04
C LYS A 201 -12.39 13.86 1.97
N ASP A 202 -12.21 14.22 0.70
CA ASP A 202 -12.37 13.34 -0.46
C ASP A 202 -11.11 12.52 -0.80
N SER A 203 -10.08 12.57 0.04
CA SER A 203 -8.91 11.72 -0.14
C SER A 203 -9.29 10.24 0.03
N ILE A 204 -8.62 9.38 -0.70
CA ILE A 204 -8.87 7.94 -0.66
C ILE A 204 -8.37 7.38 0.67
N LEU A 205 -9.21 6.61 1.35
CA LEU A 205 -8.86 5.88 2.57
C LEU A 205 -8.74 4.38 2.25
N ILE A 206 -7.54 3.85 2.40
CA ILE A 206 -7.22 2.44 2.23
C ILE A 206 -7.23 1.77 3.61
N SER A 207 -7.80 0.57 3.72
CA SER A 207 -7.67 -0.27 4.91
C SER A 207 -6.64 -1.37 4.64
N SER A 208 -5.56 -1.42 5.42
CA SER A 208 -4.51 -2.42 5.23
C SER A 208 -4.35 -3.36 6.41
N SER A 209 -3.76 -4.53 6.14
CA SER A 209 -3.52 -5.62 7.11
C SER A 209 -4.81 -6.26 7.66
N ALA A 210 -4.67 -7.43 8.27
CA ALA A 210 -5.74 -8.19 8.95
C ALA A 210 -6.91 -8.68 8.08
N HIS A 211 -6.90 -8.47 6.76
CA HIS A 211 -7.92 -9.02 5.85
C HIS A 211 -7.57 -10.46 5.49
N GLN A 212 -8.28 -11.42 6.06
CA GLN A 212 -8.08 -12.86 5.84
C GLN A 212 -9.22 -13.49 5.04
N SER A 213 -10.38 -12.84 4.97
CA SER A 213 -11.59 -13.36 4.35
C SER A 213 -12.36 -12.28 3.57
N VAL A 214 -13.28 -12.71 2.72
CA VAL A 214 -14.25 -11.83 2.04
C VAL A 214 -15.05 -11.00 3.06
N ASN A 215 -15.40 -11.59 4.19
CA ASN A 215 -16.12 -10.89 5.25
C ASN A 215 -15.33 -9.72 5.85
N ASP A 216 -14.01 -9.88 6.03
CA ASP A 216 -13.15 -8.77 6.51
C ASP A 216 -13.11 -7.63 5.49
N VAL A 217 -13.05 -7.97 4.21
CA VAL A 217 -13.11 -6.98 3.11
C VAL A 217 -14.44 -6.23 3.15
N LYS A 218 -15.58 -6.96 3.19
CA LYS A 218 -16.91 -6.35 3.30
C LYS A 218 -17.03 -5.41 4.49
N LYS A 219 -16.61 -5.85 5.67
CA LYS A 219 -16.62 -5.01 6.89
C LYS A 219 -15.85 -3.70 6.73
N SER A 220 -14.67 -3.76 6.12
CA SER A 220 -13.86 -2.56 5.90
C SER A 220 -14.51 -1.59 4.91
N ILE A 221 -15.04 -2.09 3.79
CA ILE A 221 -15.75 -1.26 2.80
C ILE A 221 -17.03 -0.67 3.39
N GLN A 222 -17.83 -1.45 4.12
CA GLN A 222 -19.04 -0.99 4.81
C GLN A 222 -18.72 0.04 5.91
N SER A 223 -17.53 -0.01 6.48
CA SER A 223 -17.04 1.01 7.42
C SER A 223 -16.61 2.30 6.72
N GLY A 224 -16.48 2.31 5.37
CA GLY A 224 -16.18 3.49 4.57
C GLY A 224 -14.74 3.55 4.02
N ALA A 225 -14.02 2.43 4.00
CA ALA A 225 -12.77 2.33 3.23
C ALA A 225 -13.07 2.39 1.72
N ASP A 226 -12.17 3.01 0.96
CA ASP A 226 -12.27 3.11 -0.50
C ASP A 226 -11.55 1.96 -1.21
N ALA A 227 -10.57 1.33 -0.54
CA ALA A 227 -9.77 0.25 -1.07
C ALA A 227 -9.20 -0.63 0.06
N ILE A 228 -8.76 -1.83 -0.32
CA ILE A 228 -8.13 -2.79 0.60
C ILE A 228 -6.70 -3.06 0.15
N LEU A 229 -5.75 -3.07 1.09
CA LEU A 229 -4.39 -3.54 0.88
C LEU A 229 -4.18 -4.82 1.70
N ALA A 230 -3.88 -5.91 1.03
CA ALA A 230 -3.65 -7.20 1.66
C ALA A 230 -2.45 -7.93 1.03
N GLY A 231 -1.75 -8.73 1.82
CA GLY A 231 -0.54 -9.42 1.39
C GLY A 231 -0.47 -10.86 1.86
N SER A 232 -0.36 -11.11 3.17
CA SER A 232 -0.11 -12.45 3.70
C SER A 232 -1.10 -13.51 3.22
N VAL A 233 -2.37 -13.17 3.09
CA VAL A 233 -3.42 -14.06 2.58
C VAL A 233 -3.17 -14.48 1.12
N PHE A 234 -2.58 -13.61 0.30
CA PHE A 234 -2.23 -13.92 -1.10
C PHE A 234 -0.92 -14.69 -1.19
N MET A 235 0.08 -14.26 -0.41
CA MET A 235 1.42 -14.87 -0.42
C MET A 235 1.41 -16.30 0.10
N GLN A 236 0.59 -16.63 1.09
CA GLN A 236 0.44 -17.97 1.66
C GLN A 236 -0.44 -18.90 0.82
N SER A 237 -1.22 -18.35 -0.11
CA SER A 237 -2.16 -19.13 -0.90
C SER A 237 -1.48 -19.88 -2.04
N LYS A 238 -1.90 -21.13 -2.26
CA LYS A 238 -1.61 -21.87 -3.48
C LYS A 238 -2.28 -21.27 -4.72
N ASN A 239 -3.38 -20.51 -4.53
CA ASN A 239 -4.12 -19.87 -5.60
C ASN A 239 -4.48 -18.41 -5.25
N PRO A 240 -3.51 -17.49 -5.27
CA PRO A 240 -3.75 -16.08 -4.96
C PRO A 240 -4.74 -15.41 -5.91
N VAL A 241 -4.79 -15.84 -7.17
CA VAL A 241 -5.72 -15.31 -8.18
C VAL A 241 -7.17 -15.49 -7.75
N LYS A 242 -7.53 -16.68 -7.25
CA LYS A 242 -8.89 -16.96 -6.76
C LYS A 242 -9.25 -16.06 -5.58
N ILE A 243 -8.33 -15.87 -4.63
CA ILE A 243 -8.60 -15.05 -3.45
C ILE A 243 -8.76 -13.58 -3.83
N ILE A 244 -7.86 -13.05 -4.68
CA ILE A 244 -7.96 -11.65 -5.14
C ILE A 244 -9.28 -11.42 -5.87
N ARG A 245 -9.69 -12.33 -6.78
CA ARG A 245 -10.99 -12.22 -7.47
C ARG A 245 -12.16 -12.21 -6.50
N ASN A 246 -12.15 -13.09 -5.49
CA ASN A 246 -13.18 -13.12 -4.48
C ASN A 246 -13.26 -11.81 -3.68
N PHE A 247 -12.11 -11.18 -3.43
CA PHE A 247 -12.04 -9.88 -2.75
C PHE A 247 -12.53 -8.74 -3.65
N VAL A 248 -12.15 -8.74 -4.93
CA VAL A 248 -12.60 -7.74 -5.93
C VAL A 248 -14.11 -7.75 -6.08
N ASN A 249 -14.74 -8.94 -6.09
CA ASN A 249 -16.16 -9.15 -6.31
C ASN A 249 -16.95 -9.32 -4.99
N ALA A 250 -16.45 -8.81 -3.88
CA ALA A 250 -17.04 -9.03 -2.56
C ALA A 250 -18.23 -8.10 -2.22
N LEU A 251 -18.66 -7.21 -3.13
CA LEU A 251 -19.86 -6.35 -2.94
C LEU A 251 -21.14 -7.13 -3.02
#